data_5273bf34720aa5b82100bafb845f1cff
#
_entry.id   5273bf34720aa5b82100bafb845f1cff
#
_cell.length_a   1.000
_cell.length_b   1.000
_cell.length_c   1.000
_cell.angle_alpha   90.00
_cell.angle_beta   90.00
_cell.angle_gamma   90.00
#
_symmetry.space_group_name_H-M   'P 1'
#
loop_
_entity.id
_entity.type
_entity.pdbx_description
1 polymer ?
#
loop_
_entity_poly.entity_id
_entity_poly.type
_entity_poly.pdbx_seq_one_letter_code
_entity_poly.pdbx_strand_id
1 'polypeptide(L)'
;MENKKFFTGENIKISLHFHNRSLFLYSNVNFLSNFIDAKGNLNESVTLLPFKKLDIQLNFKVPSRGIYNAENYLLEIHDLFLISSRKINFNNKFTFTVYPRNIRLPLEIQKLIDNVSNFSKNNPNTHTSDTYSYIDKYMEGDNFKNIHWKLSAKKNNLYVKKFDTIKKCNIAIYVDMTNILSLPGTFPTVTDEGLVSFSLSIIKYLLWKNEAIYLYIENLKSSSFQLENTEDYYSILSYYLEHKSLGHGNFFDKVLKKEFQTIENHKFIFIITYTILPMHAKTISKISADCENLIIFTLLDVPNKTKNLLRNTNVKVVKVTL
;
A
#
# COMPACT_ATOMS: atom_id res chain seq x y z
N MET A 1 18.91 7.43 17.98
CA MET A 1 19.04 6.82 16.65
C MET A 1 18.12 7.57 15.71
N GLU A 2 18.64 8.18 14.66
CA GLU A 2 17.80 8.79 13.63
C GLU A 2 16.95 7.70 12.96
N ASN A 3 15.65 7.94 12.84
CA ASN A 3 14.70 7.08 12.11
C ASN A 3 15.04 7.10 10.61
N LYS A 4 16.04 6.33 10.22
CA LYS A 4 16.44 6.23 8.82
C LYS A 4 15.36 5.45 8.06
N LYS A 5 14.77 6.08 7.06
CA LYS A 5 13.79 5.45 6.17
C LYS A 5 14.52 4.61 5.14
N PHE A 6 14.18 3.34 5.04
CA PHE A 6 14.69 2.42 4.04
C PHE A 6 13.57 2.08 3.04
N PHE A 7 13.96 1.73 1.81
CA PHE A 7 13.01 1.30 0.79
C PHE A 7 13.32 -0.14 0.35
N THR A 8 12.30 -0.83 -0.13
CA THR A 8 12.43 -2.22 -0.60
C THR A 8 13.54 -2.37 -1.63
N GLY A 9 14.40 -3.37 -1.43
CA GLY A 9 15.53 -3.66 -2.31
C GLY A 9 16.75 -2.74 -2.17
N GLU A 10 16.74 -1.77 -1.26
CA GLU A 10 17.94 -0.99 -0.92
C GLU A 10 18.93 -1.80 -0.09
N ASN A 11 20.21 -1.46 -0.23
CA ASN A 11 21.25 -1.99 0.64
C ASN A 11 21.20 -1.27 1.99
N ILE A 12 20.87 -2.01 3.03
CA ILE A 12 20.88 -1.52 4.40
C ILE A 12 22.25 -1.80 5.00
N LYS A 13 22.87 -0.78 5.57
CA LYS A 13 24.15 -0.89 6.26
C LYS A 13 23.93 -0.70 7.75
N ILE A 14 24.26 -1.72 8.54
CA ILE A 14 24.26 -1.66 10.00
C ILE A 14 25.69 -1.78 10.48
N SER A 15 26.15 -0.84 11.31
CA SER A 15 27.44 -0.89 11.96
C SER A 15 27.28 -1.41 13.37
N LEU A 16 27.96 -2.48 13.70
CA LEU A 16 28.02 -3.07 15.03
C LEU A 16 29.38 -2.74 15.65
N HIS A 17 29.36 -2.14 16.83
CA HIS A 17 30.56 -1.76 17.56
C HIS A 17 30.75 -2.68 18.75
N PHE A 18 31.77 -3.51 18.75
CA PHE A 18 32.13 -4.40 19.83
C PHE A 18 33.34 -3.85 20.57
N HIS A 19 33.35 -3.97 21.88
CA HIS A 19 34.50 -3.62 22.71
C HIS A 19 34.82 -4.77 23.66
N ASN A 20 35.95 -5.41 23.45
CA ASN A 20 36.46 -6.40 24.37
C ASN A 20 37.14 -5.69 25.56
N ARG A 21 36.54 -5.76 26.72
CA ARG A 21 37.09 -5.18 27.98
C ARG A 21 37.86 -6.18 28.80
N SER A 22 38.07 -7.38 28.29
CA SER A 22 38.77 -8.47 28.99
C SER A 22 40.22 -8.62 28.55
N LEU A 23 41.02 -9.33 29.33
CA LEU A 23 42.38 -9.77 29.01
C LEU A 23 42.40 -10.92 28.00
N PHE A 24 41.25 -11.55 27.73
CA PHE A 24 41.20 -12.73 26.90
C PHE A 24 41.04 -12.36 25.41
N LEU A 25 41.70 -13.13 24.57
CA LEU A 25 41.54 -13.08 23.12
C LEU A 25 40.36 -14.02 22.76
N TYR A 26 39.44 -13.52 21.95
CA TYR A 26 38.37 -14.34 21.40
C TYR A 26 38.59 -14.55 19.91
N SER A 27 38.85 -15.79 19.52
CA SER A 27 38.89 -16.20 18.13
C SER A 27 37.49 -16.62 17.68
N ASN A 28 37.18 -16.44 16.40
CA ASN A 28 35.90 -16.87 15.84
C ASN A 28 34.65 -16.32 16.58
N VAL A 29 34.48 -15.03 16.47
CA VAL A 29 33.25 -14.37 16.93
C VAL A 29 32.23 -14.43 15.81
N ASN A 30 31.17 -15.23 15.98
CA ASN A 30 30.08 -15.37 15.04
C ASN A 30 28.89 -14.54 15.51
N PHE A 31 28.34 -13.72 14.61
CA PHE A 31 27.14 -12.95 14.88
C PHE A 31 25.95 -13.63 14.21
N LEU A 32 24.99 -14.07 15.00
CA LEU A 32 23.76 -14.69 14.52
C LEU A 32 22.60 -13.75 14.81
N SER A 33 21.82 -13.41 13.79
CA SER A 33 20.61 -12.61 13.94
C SER A 33 19.41 -13.35 13.34
N ASN A 34 18.29 -13.33 14.04
CA ASN A 34 17.06 -14.01 13.61
C ASN A 34 16.26 -13.22 12.56
N PHE A 35 16.67 -12.01 12.22
CA PHE A 35 15.90 -11.16 11.31
C PHE A 35 16.39 -11.17 9.85
N ILE A 36 17.48 -11.83 9.57
CA ILE A 36 18.01 -11.96 8.21
C ILE A 36 17.63 -13.33 7.66
N ASP A 37 16.45 -13.44 7.11
CA ASP A 37 15.98 -14.60 6.32
C ASP A 37 16.67 -14.70 4.95
N ALA A 38 17.79 -14.11 4.78
CA ALA A 38 18.49 -14.13 3.51
C ALA A 38 19.94 -14.48 3.76
N LYS A 39 20.41 -15.63 3.29
CA LYS A 39 21.75 -15.94 2.76
C LYS A 39 22.93 -15.02 3.15
N GLY A 40 22.81 -14.29 4.24
CA GLY A 40 23.75 -13.37 4.82
C GLY A 40 24.06 -13.74 6.26
N ASN A 41 24.24 -15.02 6.56
CA ASN A 41 24.99 -15.40 7.73
C ASN A 41 26.37 -14.79 7.55
N LEU A 42 26.66 -13.77 8.34
CA LEU A 42 28.03 -13.31 8.47
C LEU A 42 28.82 -14.43 9.13
N ASN A 43 29.18 -15.42 8.35
CA ASN A 43 30.19 -16.42 8.73
C ASN A 43 31.60 -15.84 8.56
N GLU A 44 31.76 -14.54 8.73
CA GLU A 44 33.09 -13.97 8.89
C GLU A 44 33.46 -14.15 10.36
N SER A 45 34.24 -15.19 10.61
CA SER A 45 34.87 -15.40 11.90
C SER A 45 35.87 -14.24 12.16
N VAL A 46 35.53 -13.40 13.08
CA VAL A 46 36.36 -12.25 13.40
C VAL A 46 37.04 -12.47 14.75
N THR A 47 38.31 -12.14 14.82
CA THR A 47 39.09 -12.24 16.06
C THR A 47 39.01 -10.94 16.86
N LEU A 48 38.60 -11.02 18.10
CA LEU A 48 38.48 -9.88 19.00
C LEU A 48 39.62 -9.89 20.03
N LEU A 49 40.61 -9.02 19.78
CA LEU A 49 41.78 -8.89 20.61
C LEU A 49 41.46 -8.27 22.00
N PRO A 50 42.27 -8.55 23.04
CA PRO A 50 42.12 -7.93 24.35
C PRO A 50 42.14 -6.41 24.27
N PHE A 51 41.21 -5.75 24.98
CA PHE A 51 41.05 -4.30 25.05
C PHE A 51 40.88 -3.58 23.71
N LYS A 52 40.60 -4.29 22.63
CA LYS A 52 40.38 -3.68 21.31
C LYS A 52 38.90 -3.51 21.00
N LYS A 53 38.65 -2.51 20.17
CA LYS A 53 37.34 -2.28 19.55
C LYS A 53 37.33 -2.96 18.18
N LEU A 54 36.17 -3.45 17.81
CA LEU A 54 35.93 -4.09 16.52
C LEU A 54 34.65 -3.51 15.94
N ASP A 55 34.71 -3.00 14.73
CA ASP A 55 33.58 -2.47 14.00
C ASP A 55 33.26 -3.41 12.84
N ILE A 56 32.07 -3.98 12.88
CA ILE A 56 31.56 -4.87 11.83
C ILE A 56 30.48 -4.12 11.05
N GLN A 57 30.59 -4.08 9.74
CA GLN A 57 29.55 -3.52 8.86
C GLN A 57 28.76 -4.65 8.22
N LEU A 58 27.47 -4.71 8.56
CA LEU A 58 26.51 -5.61 7.95
C LEU A 58 25.88 -4.94 6.74
N ASN A 59 25.99 -5.57 5.57
CA ASN A 59 25.32 -5.11 4.37
C ASN A 59 24.31 -6.17 3.94
N PHE A 60 23.03 -5.82 3.90
CA PHE A 60 21.97 -6.74 3.47
C PHE A 60 20.87 -6.01 2.74
N LYS A 61 20.12 -6.75 1.92
CA LYS A 61 18.93 -6.25 1.24
C LYS A 61 17.70 -6.83 1.88
N VAL A 62 16.74 -5.97 2.19
CA VAL A 62 15.40 -6.40 2.62
C VAL A 62 14.49 -6.40 1.40
N PRO A 63 14.03 -7.59 0.98
CA PRO A 63 13.25 -7.71 -0.27
C PRO A 63 11.82 -7.21 -0.15
N SER A 64 11.25 -7.14 1.05
CA SER A 64 9.85 -6.81 1.28
C SER A 64 9.68 -5.64 2.25
N ARG A 65 8.59 -4.90 2.08
CA ARG A 65 8.15 -3.85 2.98
C ARG A 65 7.76 -4.40 4.35
N GLY A 66 7.77 -3.55 5.36
CA GLY A 66 7.27 -3.92 6.69
C GLY A 66 8.05 -3.29 7.82
N ILE A 67 7.58 -3.55 9.03
CA ILE A 67 8.24 -3.18 10.28
C ILE A 67 9.04 -4.37 10.74
N TYR A 68 10.36 -4.20 10.84
CA TYR A 68 11.29 -5.24 11.22
C TYR A 68 11.78 -4.98 12.64
N ASN A 69 11.54 -5.95 13.50
CA ASN A 69 12.01 -5.94 14.88
C ASN A 69 13.21 -6.86 14.96
N ALA A 70 14.37 -6.27 15.12
CA ALA A 70 15.59 -7.02 15.39
C ALA A 70 15.71 -7.20 16.91
N GLU A 71 15.27 -8.35 17.38
CA GLU A 71 15.37 -8.78 18.77
C GLU A 71 16.30 -10.00 18.83
N ASN A 72 16.98 -10.14 19.98
CA ASN A 72 17.79 -11.33 20.25
C ASN A 72 18.94 -11.57 19.26
N TYR A 73 19.94 -10.70 19.34
CA TYR A 73 21.24 -11.00 18.73
C TYR A 73 21.99 -12.04 19.55
N LEU A 74 22.46 -13.06 18.90
CA LEU A 74 23.32 -14.07 19.50
C LEU A 74 24.76 -13.83 19.03
N LEU A 75 25.65 -13.56 19.95
CA LEU A 75 27.07 -13.59 19.71
C LEU A 75 27.61 -14.94 20.18
N GLU A 76 28.10 -15.76 19.27
CA GLU A 76 28.79 -16.97 19.61
C GLU A 76 30.30 -16.73 19.56
N ILE A 77 30.94 -16.91 20.72
CA ILE A 77 32.37 -16.64 20.91
C ILE A 77 33.04 -17.97 21.18
N HIS A 78 34.08 -18.25 20.44
CA HIS A 78 34.91 -19.46 20.65
C HIS A 78 36.25 -19.08 21.24
N ASP A 79 36.84 -19.96 22.00
CA ASP A 79 38.22 -19.86 22.45
C ASP A 79 39.21 -20.13 21.31
N LEU A 80 40.50 -19.88 21.57
CA LEU A 80 41.56 -20.04 20.59
C LEU A 80 41.64 -21.47 20.02
N PHE A 81 41.30 -22.50 20.81
CA PHE A 81 41.41 -23.91 20.49
C PHE A 81 40.08 -24.49 19.97
N LEU A 82 39.01 -23.67 19.89
CA LEU A 82 37.65 -24.11 19.52
C LEU A 82 37.08 -25.22 20.42
N ILE A 83 37.63 -25.37 21.63
CA ILE A 83 37.21 -26.39 22.60
C ILE A 83 35.95 -25.94 23.34
N SER A 84 35.85 -24.64 23.62
CA SER A 84 34.68 -24.07 24.30
C SER A 84 34.04 -22.97 23.50
N SER A 85 32.71 -22.89 23.57
CA SER A 85 31.94 -21.78 23.01
C SER A 85 31.07 -21.15 24.06
N ARG A 86 30.90 -19.82 24.00
CA ARG A 86 29.98 -19.07 24.84
C ARG A 86 29.03 -18.31 23.99
N LYS A 87 27.72 -18.46 24.25
CA LYS A 87 26.66 -17.73 23.59
C LYS A 87 26.24 -16.55 24.47
N ILE A 88 26.29 -15.35 23.93
CA ILE A 88 25.87 -14.12 24.60
C ILE A 88 24.66 -13.60 23.86
N ASN A 89 23.52 -13.52 24.56
CA ASN A 89 22.31 -12.94 24.02
C ASN A 89 22.30 -11.42 24.33
N PHE A 90 22.12 -10.62 23.29
CA PHE A 90 21.91 -9.19 23.44
C PHE A 90 20.44 -8.90 23.24
N ASN A 91 19.77 -8.43 24.30
CA ASN A 91 18.34 -8.07 24.25
C ASN A 91 18.12 -6.62 23.78
N ASN A 92 18.99 -6.10 22.95
CA ASN A 92 18.80 -4.77 22.39
C ASN A 92 17.75 -4.84 21.28
N LYS A 93 16.60 -4.22 21.54
CA LYS A 93 15.54 -4.09 20.53
C LYS A 93 15.92 -2.99 19.55
N PHE A 94 16.04 -3.35 18.30
CA PHE A 94 16.23 -2.41 17.20
C PHE A 94 15.09 -2.58 16.22
N THR A 95 14.32 -1.53 16.01
CA THR A 95 13.21 -1.52 15.07
C THR A 95 13.54 -0.61 13.89
N PHE A 96 13.34 -1.09 12.68
CA PHE A 96 13.45 -0.28 11.48
C PHE A 96 12.29 -0.58 10.53
N THR A 97 11.93 0.42 9.74
CA THR A 97 10.82 0.31 8.79
C THR A 97 11.34 0.36 7.37
N VAL A 98 10.91 -0.61 6.57
CA VAL A 98 11.20 -0.67 5.14
C VAL A 98 9.93 -0.30 4.38
N TYR A 99 9.98 0.78 3.65
CA TYR A 99 8.86 1.33 2.88
C TYR A 99 8.80 0.73 1.47
N PRO A 100 7.61 0.63 0.87
CA PRO A 100 7.48 0.34 -0.56
C PRO A 100 8.20 1.40 -1.40
N ARG A 101 8.72 1.00 -2.56
CA ARG A 101 9.35 1.96 -3.47
C ARG A 101 8.31 2.93 -4.03
N ASN A 102 8.69 4.18 -4.13
CA ASN A 102 7.90 5.19 -4.83
C ASN A 102 8.14 5.02 -6.34
N ILE A 103 7.14 4.57 -7.07
CA ILE A 103 7.23 4.35 -8.52
C ILE A 103 6.71 5.60 -9.22
N ARG A 104 7.49 6.11 -10.17
CA ARG A 104 7.02 7.18 -11.04
C ARG A 104 6.04 6.57 -12.05
N LEU A 105 4.79 7.02 -12.04
CA LEU A 105 3.79 6.54 -12.99
C LEU A 105 4.22 6.86 -14.44
N PRO A 106 4.09 5.92 -15.38
CA PRO A 106 4.31 6.18 -16.80
C PRO A 106 3.38 7.29 -17.31
N LEU A 107 3.86 8.10 -18.27
CA LEU A 107 3.08 9.22 -18.81
C LEU A 107 1.72 8.80 -19.39
N GLU A 108 1.63 7.61 -19.97
CA GLU A 108 0.37 7.08 -20.49
C GLU A 108 -0.67 6.87 -19.39
N ILE A 109 -0.22 6.34 -18.24
CA ILE A 109 -1.09 6.13 -17.07
C ILE A 109 -1.47 7.48 -16.46
N GLN A 110 -0.52 8.44 -16.37
CA GLN A 110 -0.84 9.79 -15.90
C GLN A 110 -1.91 10.45 -16.77
N LYS A 111 -1.79 10.39 -18.10
CA LYS A 111 -2.80 10.91 -19.03
C LYS A 111 -4.17 10.25 -18.84
N LEU A 112 -4.20 8.93 -18.59
CA LEU A 112 -5.46 8.23 -18.31
C LEU A 112 -6.13 8.77 -17.04
N ILE A 113 -5.36 8.95 -15.98
CA ILE A 113 -5.84 9.48 -14.71
C ILE A 113 -6.25 10.96 -14.87
N ASP A 114 -5.51 11.76 -15.62
CA ASP A 114 -5.85 13.17 -15.89
C ASP A 114 -7.17 13.31 -16.63
N ASN A 115 -7.48 12.44 -17.59
CA ASN A 115 -8.77 12.41 -18.24
C ASN A 115 -9.91 12.12 -17.26
N VAL A 116 -9.69 11.21 -16.31
CA VAL A 116 -10.64 10.90 -15.24
C VAL A 116 -10.87 12.12 -14.33
N SER A 117 -9.80 12.77 -13.89
CA SER A 117 -9.86 13.95 -13.03
C SER A 117 -10.54 15.13 -13.73
N ASN A 118 -10.27 15.36 -15.01
CA ASN A 118 -10.92 16.42 -15.77
C ASN A 118 -12.43 16.15 -15.93
N PHE A 119 -12.82 14.89 -16.12
CA PHE A 119 -14.22 14.53 -16.18
C PHE A 119 -14.93 14.75 -14.83
N SER A 120 -14.30 14.42 -13.72
CA SER A 120 -14.82 14.67 -12.38
C SER A 120 -15.04 16.15 -12.12
N LYS A 121 -14.11 17.01 -12.52
CA LYS A 121 -14.20 18.47 -12.34
C LYS A 121 -15.32 19.10 -13.17
N ASN A 122 -15.51 18.64 -14.40
CA ASN A 122 -16.54 19.15 -15.31
C ASN A 122 -17.95 18.69 -14.92
N ASN A 123 -18.07 17.61 -14.17
CA ASN A 123 -19.32 17.05 -13.68
C ASN A 123 -19.24 16.83 -12.15
N PRO A 124 -19.24 17.90 -11.35
CA PRO A 124 -19.20 17.74 -9.91
C PRO A 124 -20.51 17.10 -9.45
N ASN A 125 -20.44 15.82 -9.08
CA ASN A 125 -21.56 15.17 -8.38
C ASN A 125 -21.55 15.63 -6.92
N THR A 126 -21.92 16.88 -6.68
CA THR A 126 -22.25 17.35 -5.36
C THR A 126 -23.68 16.90 -5.06
N HIS A 127 -23.87 15.76 -4.44
CA HIS A 127 -25.12 15.54 -3.73
C HIS A 127 -25.03 16.37 -2.45
N THR A 128 -25.82 17.42 -2.37
CA THR A 128 -26.22 17.99 -1.10
C THR A 128 -26.90 16.86 -0.34
N SER A 129 -26.43 16.55 0.86
CA SER A 129 -27.17 15.64 1.75
C SER A 129 -28.60 16.16 1.86
N ASP A 130 -29.60 15.29 1.83
CA ASP A 130 -31.01 15.68 2.00
C ASP A 130 -31.25 16.35 3.37
N THR A 131 -30.32 16.19 4.30
CA THR A 131 -30.27 16.82 5.61
C THR A 131 -29.25 17.96 5.63
N TYR A 132 -29.72 19.16 5.97
CA TYR A 132 -28.82 20.30 6.19
C TYR A 132 -28.03 20.12 7.49
N SER A 133 -26.74 20.48 7.48
CA SER A 133 -25.84 20.33 8.63
C SER A 133 -26.06 21.43 9.67
N TYR A 134 -26.24 22.67 9.21
CA TYR A 134 -26.54 23.79 10.08
C TYR A 134 -27.26 24.90 9.29
N ILE A 135 -27.79 25.87 10.02
CA ILE A 135 -28.47 27.04 9.46
C ILE A 135 -27.66 28.28 9.82
N ASP A 136 -27.33 29.09 8.83
CA ASP A 136 -26.59 30.32 9.01
C ASP A 136 -27.33 31.54 8.42
N LYS A 137 -26.87 32.75 8.74
CA LYS A 137 -27.40 33.95 8.10
C LYS A 137 -27.04 33.98 6.63
N TYR A 138 -27.97 34.44 5.80
CA TYR A 138 -27.73 34.61 4.38
C TYR A 138 -26.57 35.59 4.15
N MET A 139 -25.65 35.24 3.30
CA MET A 139 -24.58 36.09 2.77
C MET A 139 -24.75 36.25 1.27
N GLU A 140 -24.30 37.39 0.75
CA GLU A 140 -24.35 37.68 -0.68
C GLU A 140 -23.56 36.62 -1.46
N GLY A 141 -24.21 35.94 -2.40
CA GLY A 141 -23.67 34.76 -3.12
C GLY A 141 -24.26 33.42 -2.67
N ASP A 142 -25.01 33.35 -1.57
CA ASP A 142 -25.70 32.12 -1.18
C ASP A 142 -26.90 31.83 -2.11
N ASN A 143 -27.15 30.52 -2.34
CA ASN A 143 -28.22 30.09 -3.24
C ASN A 143 -29.59 30.30 -2.59
N PHE A 144 -30.45 31.10 -3.21
CA PHE A 144 -31.82 31.43 -2.76
C PHE A 144 -32.70 30.18 -2.57
N LYS A 145 -32.45 29.07 -3.29
CA LYS A 145 -33.20 27.82 -3.13
C LYS A 145 -33.02 27.19 -1.75
N ASN A 146 -31.92 27.50 -1.06
CA ASN A 146 -31.57 26.96 0.23
C ASN A 146 -32.09 27.82 1.40
N ILE A 147 -32.86 28.84 1.17
CA ILE A 147 -33.41 29.69 2.25
C ILE A 147 -34.35 28.87 3.13
N HIS A 148 -34.14 29.00 4.43
CA HIS A 148 -35.02 28.41 5.44
C HIS A 148 -36.16 29.36 5.77
N TRP A 149 -37.17 29.45 4.89
CA TRP A 149 -38.26 30.43 4.97
C TRP A 149 -38.95 30.49 6.34
N LYS A 150 -39.22 29.35 6.97
CA LYS A 150 -39.86 29.28 8.28
C LYS A 150 -39.06 29.97 9.40
N LEU A 151 -37.72 29.80 9.41
CA LEU A 151 -36.85 30.48 10.38
C LEU A 151 -36.63 31.93 10.04
N SER A 152 -36.49 32.23 8.78
CA SER A 152 -36.32 33.59 8.28
C SER A 152 -37.52 34.48 8.62
N ALA A 153 -38.75 34.00 8.45
CA ALA A 153 -39.95 34.68 8.84
C ALA A 153 -40.06 34.88 10.36
N LYS A 154 -39.61 33.92 11.17
CA LYS A 154 -39.64 34.02 12.65
C LYS A 154 -38.63 35.04 13.18
N LYS A 155 -37.47 35.19 12.51
CA LYS A 155 -36.36 36.02 13.00
C LYS A 155 -36.19 37.34 12.23
N ASN A 156 -37.02 37.65 11.29
CA ASN A 156 -36.97 38.86 10.43
C ASN A 156 -35.61 39.07 9.73
N ASN A 157 -34.90 38.01 9.46
CA ASN A 157 -33.61 37.97 8.75
C ASN A 157 -33.57 36.76 7.87
N LEU A 158 -32.87 36.85 6.73
CA LEU A 158 -32.71 35.70 5.86
C LEU A 158 -31.70 34.67 6.45
N TYR A 159 -32.14 33.43 6.55
CA TYR A 159 -31.35 32.31 6.99
C TYR A 159 -31.28 31.23 5.90
N VAL A 160 -30.09 30.67 5.67
CA VAL A 160 -29.81 29.67 4.64
C VAL A 160 -29.46 28.35 5.29
N LYS A 161 -30.01 27.28 4.76
CA LYS A 161 -29.59 25.90 5.06
C LYS A 161 -28.23 25.66 4.43
N LYS A 162 -27.22 25.38 5.23
CA LYS A 162 -25.90 24.96 4.78
C LYS A 162 -25.87 23.43 4.81
N PHE A 163 -25.54 22.86 3.68
CA PHE A 163 -25.44 21.43 3.49
C PHE A 163 -23.97 21.03 3.49
N ASP A 164 -23.61 19.96 4.16
CA ASP A 164 -22.28 19.39 3.98
C ASP A 164 -22.19 18.79 2.58
N THR A 165 -21.24 19.28 1.82
CA THR A 165 -20.90 18.67 0.55
C THR A 165 -20.11 17.39 0.83
N ILE A 166 -20.82 16.28 0.93
CA ILE A 166 -20.15 14.98 0.92
C ILE A 166 -19.57 14.82 -0.49
N LYS A 167 -18.25 14.88 -0.61
CA LYS A 167 -17.58 14.57 -1.87
C LYS A 167 -17.90 13.12 -2.19
N LYS A 168 -18.76 12.88 -3.17
CA LYS A 168 -19.01 11.52 -3.64
C LYS A 168 -17.73 11.03 -4.30
N CYS A 169 -17.21 9.89 -3.84
CA CYS A 169 -16.06 9.26 -4.48
C CYS A 169 -16.46 8.80 -5.88
N ASN A 170 -16.07 9.57 -6.91
CA ASN A 170 -16.32 9.18 -8.30
C ASN A 170 -15.39 8.07 -8.77
N ILE A 171 -14.30 7.83 -8.04
CA ILE A 171 -13.23 6.89 -8.38
C ILE A 171 -13.18 5.81 -7.31
N ALA A 172 -13.28 4.56 -7.74
CA ALA A 172 -13.03 3.40 -6.91
C ALA A 172 -11.77 2.68 -7.36
N ILE A 173 -10.93 2.30 -6.42
CA ILE A 173 -9.72 1.49 -6.65
C ILE A 173 -9.88 0.18 -5.91
N TYR A 174 -9.81 -0.92 -6.64
CA TYR A 174 -9.85 -2.28 -6.12
C TYR A 174 -8.47 -2.91 -6.25
N VAL A 175 -7.87 -3.29 -5.15
CA VAL A 175 -6.52 -3.88 -5.11
C VAL A 175 -6.60 -5.34 -4.75
N ASP A 176 -6.05 -6.18 -5.60
CA ASP A 176 -5.99 -7.62 -5.44
C ASP A 176 -4.69 -8.05 -4.75
N MET A 177 -4.77 -8.25 -3.45
CA MET A 177 -3.67 -8.84 -2.67
C MET A 177 -3.85 -10.34 -2.44
N THR A 178 -4.71 -11.00 -3.24
CA THR A 178 -4.86 -12.46 -3.22
C THR A 178 -3.78 -13.08 -4.07
N ASN A 179 -2.93 -13.90 -3.47
CA ASN A 179 -1.81 -14.51 -4.16
C ASN A 179 -2.24 -15.80 -4.88
N ILE A 180 -2.73 -15.68 -6.12
CA ILE A 180 -3.18 -16.82 -6.92
C ILE A 180 -2.00 -17.65 -7.46
N LEU A 181 -0.82 -17.04 -7.61
CA LEU A 181 0.32 -17.62 -8.33
C LEU A 181 1.37 -18.25 -7.41
N SER A 182 1.27 -18.08 -6.10
CA SER A 182 2.21 -18.67 -5.16
C SER A 182 1.68 -19.97 -4.56
N LEU A 183 2.56 -20.94 -4.49
CA LEU A 183 2.37 -22.10 -3.63
C LEU A 183 2.25 -21.65 -2.17
N PRO A 184 1.42 -22.31 -1.33
CA PRO A 184 1.32 -21.99 0.08
C PRO A 184 2.70 -21.94 0.73
N GLY A 185 3.05 -20.79 1.33
CA GLY A 185 4.33 -20.59 2.01
C GLY A 185 5.45 -19.96 1.16
N THR A 186 5.27 -19.73 -0.13
CA THR A 186 6.22 -18.97 -0.96
C THR A 186 5.67 -17.58 -1.23
N PHE A 187 6.42 -16.56 -0.81
CA PHE A 187 6.07 -15.17 -1.08
C PHE A 187 6.67 -14.74 -2.42
N PRO A 188 5.88 -14.37 -3.42
CA PRO A 188 6.38 -13.69 -4.61
C PRO A 188 6.71 -12.23 -4.22
N THR A 189 7.86 -12.06 -3.60
CA THR A 189 8.25 -10.77 -3.00
C THR A 189 8.30 -9.63 -4.01
N VAL A 190 8.76 -9.89 -5.23
CA VAL A 190 8.94 -8.83 -6.24
C VAL A 190 7.62 -8.36 -6.83
N THR A 191 6.72 -9.29 -7.19
CA THR A 191 5.41 -8.95 -7.78
C THR A 191 4.48 -8.31 -6.75
N ASP A 192 4.51 -8.77 -5.50
CA ASP A 192 3.73 -8.18 -4.41
C ASP A 192 4.18 -6.75 -4.11
N GLU A 193 5.48 -6.53 -3.97
CA GLU A 193 6.03 -5.19 -3.76
C GLU A 193 5.72 -4.26 -4.94
N GLY A 194 5.73 -4.78 -6.16
CA GLY A 194 5.34 -4.06 -7.35
C GLY A 194 3.88 -3.61 -7.34
N LEU A 195 2.96 -4.52 -6.98
CA LEU A 195 1.53 -4.24 -6.89
C LEU A 195 1.24 -3.14 -5.87
N VAL A 196 1.81 -3.25 -4.68
CA VAL A 196 1.63 -2.26 -3.61
C VAL A 196 2.27 -0.93 -3.97
N SER A 197 3.49 -0.93 -4.51
CA SER A 197 4.16 0.30 -4.93
C SER A 197 3.38 1.03 -6.03
N PHE A 198 2.81 0.29 -6.98
CA PHE A 198 1.98 0.84 -8.03
C PHE A 198 0.65 1.39 -7.50
N SER A 199 -0.05 0.65 -6.64
CA SER A 199 -1.31 1.10 -6.03
C SER A 199 -1.11 2.38 -5.22
N LEU A 200 -0.07 2.45 -4.40
CA LEU A 200 0.30 3.65 -3.64
C LEU A 200 0.64 4.84 -4.55
N SER A 201 1.29 4.59 -5.69
CA SER A 201 1.62 5.66 -6.64
C SER A 201 0.38 6.25 -7.32
N ILE A 202 -0.61 5.43 -7.68
CA ILE A 202 -1.90 5.88 -8.21
C ILE A 202 -2.67 6.67 -7.14
N ILE A 203 -2.80 6.13 -5.93
CA ILE A 203 -3.50 6.77 -4.81
C ILE A 203 -2.88 8.14 -4.54
N LYS A 204 -1.56 8.21 -4.42
CA LYS A 204 -0.84 9.46 -4.19
C LYS A 204 -1.09 10.49 -5.28
N TYR A 205 -1.08 10.05 -6.54
CA TYR A 205 -1.30 10.93 -7.69
C TYR A 205 -2.73 11.48 -7.71
N LEU A 206 -3.74 10.66 -7.45
CA LEU A 206 -5.13 11.08 -7.37
C LEU A 206 -5.40 12.03 -6.21
N LEU A 207 -4.87 11.74 -5.02
CA LEU A 207 -4.98 12.62 -3.86
C LEU A 207 -4.29 13.97 -4.10
N TRP A 208 -3.14 13.97 -4.81
CA TRP A 208 -2.49 15.22 -5.24
C TRP A 208 -3.37 16.04 -6.21
N LYS A 209 -4.21 15.38 -7.01
CA LYS A 209 -5.20 16.03 -7.88
C LYS A 209 -6.47 16.46 -7.12
N ASN A 210 -6.55 16.27 -5.79
CA ASN A 210 -7.71 16.50 -4.94
C ASN A 210 -8.94 15.65 -5.30
N GLU A 211 -8.73 14.45 -5.83
CA GLU A 211 -9.79 13.49 -6.08
C GLU A 211 -10.08 12.66 -4.83
N ALA A 212 -11.36 12.51 -4.49
CA ALA A 212 -11.79 11.57 -3.45
C ALA A 212 -11.84 10.15 -4.01
N ILE A 213 -11.31 9.19 -3.26
CA ILE A 213 -11.11 7.80 -3.69
C ILE A 213 -11.81 6.86 -2.72
N TYR A 214 -12.58 5.92 -3.26
CA TYR A 214 -12.96 4.71 -2.53
C TYR A 214 -11.92 3.62 -2.81
N LEU A 215 -11.21 3.18 -1.79
CA LEU A 215 -10.19 2.13 -1.90
C LEU A 215 -10.71 0.85 -1.25
N TYR A 216 -10.72 -0.23 -2.01
CA TYR A 216 -11.01 -1.57 -1.52
C TYR A 216 -9.80 -2.48 -1.73
N ILE A 217 -9.38 -3.15 -0.67
CA ILE A 217 -8.25 -4.08 -0.69
C ILE A 217 -8.75 -5.46 -0.31
N GLU A 218 -8.63 -6.40 -1.22
CA GLU A 218 -8.90 -7.81 -0.95
C GLU A 218 -7.63 -8.54 -0.57
N ASN A 219 -7.61 -9.08 0.65
CA ASN A 219 -6.52 -9.89 1.18
C ASN A 219 -7.15 -11.07 1.97
N LEU A 220 -6.52 -11.59 3.00
CA LEU A 220 -7.13 -12.56 3.94
C LEU A 220 -8.45 -12.02 4.50
N LYS A 221 -8.46 -10.73 4.86
CA LYS A 221 -9.65 -9.96 5.21
C LYS A 221 -9.75 -8.80 4.24
N SER A 222 -10.95 -8.54 3.76
CA SER A 222 -11.25 -7.37 2.94
C SER A 222 -11.23 -6.12 3.81
N SER A 223 -10.71 -5.04 3.28
CA SER A 223 -10.69 -3.72 3.94
C SER A 223 -11.09 -2.65 2.94
N SER A 224 -11.87 -1.67 3.38
CA SER A 224 -12.27 -0.52 2.56
C SER A 224 -11.96 0.79 3.27
N PHE A 225 -11.59 1.81 2.49
CA PHE A 225 -11.19 3.12 2.97
C PHE A 225 -11.77 4.19 2.06
N GLN A 226 -12.15 5.32 2.65
CA GLN A 226 -12.47 6.55 1.91
C GLN A 226 -11.31 7.51 2.11
N LEU A 227 -10.72 7.99 1.03
CA LEU A 227 -9.52 8.83 1.03
C LEU A 227 -9.87 10.16 0.37
N GLU A 228 -9.68 11.24 1.09
CA GLU A 228 -10.01 12.59 0.61
C GLU A 228 -8.81 13.53 0.63
N ASN A 229 -7.85 13.25 1.53
CA ASN A 229 -6.72 14.13 1.82
C ASN A 229 -5.39 13.40 1.67
N THR A 230 -4.33 14.17 1.53
CA THR A 230 -2.96 13.63 1.49
C THR A 230 -2.54 12.95 2.80
N GLU A 231 -3.19 13.26 3.91
CA GLU A 231 -2.96 12.59 5.20
C GLU A 231 -3.45 11.15 5.19
N ASP A 232 -4.56 10.88 4.49
CA ASP A 232 -5.12 9.54 4.33
C ASP A 232 -4.15 8.58 3.64
N TYR A 233 -3.26 9.11 2.79
CA TYR A 233 -2.18 8.34 2.17
C TYR A 233 -1.28 7.65 3.20
N TYR A 234 -0.97 8.31 4.30
CA TYR A 234 -0.11 7.72 5.34
C TYR A 234 -0.82 6.60 6.11
N SER A 235 -2.14 6.69 6.25
CA SER A 235 -2.95 5.61 6.84
C SER A 235 -2.90 4.35 5.97
N ILE A 236 -3.02 4.51 4.66
CA ILE A 236 -2.91 3.40 3.72
C ILE A 236 -1.47 2.85 3.66
N LEU A 237 -0.47 3.72 3.72
CA LEU A 237 0.92 3.29 3.79
C LEU A 237 1.18 2.44 5.03
N SER A 238 0.66 2.85 6.20
CA SER A 238 0.74 2.07 7.44
C SER A 238 0.04 0.72 7.31
N TYR A 239 -1.16 0.69 6.71
CA TYR A 239 -1.87 -0.56 6.43
C TYR A 239 -1.01 -1.53 5.61
N TYR A 240 -0.38 -1.06 4.53
CA TYR A 240 0.47 -1.90 3.69
C TYR A 240 1.77 -2.35 4.38
N LEU A 241 2.30 -1.58 5.33
CA LEU A 241 3.47 -1.99 6.12
C LEU A 241 3.14 -3.14 7.08
N GLU A 242 1.92 -3.19 7.60
CA GLU A 242 1.47 -4.22 8.54
C GLU A 242 0.91 -5.46 7.83
N HIS A 243 0.37 -5.30 6.61
CA HIS A 243 -0.32 -6.37 5.89
C HIS A 243 0.42 -6.75 4.61
N LYS A 244 0.95 -7.98 4.60
CA LYS A 244 1.51 -8.62 3.40
C LYS A 244 0.41 -9.31 2.59
N SER A 245 0.64 -9.56 1.31
CA SER A 245 -0.30 -10.30 0.45
C SER A 245 -0.31 -11.77 0.84
N LEU A 246 -1.26 -12.15 1.67
CA LEU A 246 -1.47 -13.50 2.20
C LEU A 246 -2.83 -14.07 1.78
N GLY A 247 -3.62 -13.31 1.03
CA GLY A 247 -4.97 -13.70 0.62
C GLY A 247 -4.95 -14.90 -0.31
N HIS A 248 -5.87 -15.82 -0.08
CA HIS A 248 -6.16 -16.94 -0.96
C HIS A 248 -7.57 -16.77 -1.53
N GLY A 249 -7.74 -17.05 -2.81
CA GLY A 249 -9.06 -17.09 -3.38
C GLY A 249 -9.21 -16.30 -4.70
N ASN A 250 -10.44 -16.25 -5.16
CA ASN A 250 -10.80 -15.59 -6.40
C ASN A 250 -11.25 -14.15 -6.09
N PHE A 251 -10.36 -13.21 -6.31
CA PHE A 251 -10.61 -11.78 -6.11
C PHE A 251 -11.88 -11.31 -6.85
N PHE A 252 -11.97 -11.61 -8.14
CA PHE A 252 -13.06 -11.13 -8.97
C PHE A 252 -14.44 -11.61 -8.47
N ASP A 253 -14.56 -12.88 -8.09
CA ASP A 253 -15.83 -13.41 -7.59
C ASP A 253 -16.21 -12.79 -6.22
N LYS A 254 -15.23 -12.55 -5.36
CA LYS A 254 -15.47 -11.92 -4.07
C LYS A 254 -15.91 -10.47 -4.22
N VAL A 255 -15.21 -9.70 -5.06
CA VAL A 255 -15.54 -8.29 -5.33
C VAL A 255 -16.95 -8.18 -5.90
N LEU A 256 -17.29 -8.99 -6.90
CA LEU A 256 -18.64 -8.95 -7.47
C LEU A 256 -19.74 -9.23 -6.45
N LYS A 257 -19.55 -10.24 -5.60
CA LYS A 257 -20.60 -10.61 -4.65
C LYS A 257 -20.80 -9.60 -3.54
N LYS A 258 -19.73 -8.94 -3.09
CA LYS A 258 -19.77 -8.04 -1.95
C LYS A 258 -19.98 -6.57 -2.33
N GLU A 259 -19.38 -6.14 -3.42
CA GLU A 259 -19.23 -4.73 -3.76
C GLU A 259 -20.07 -4.32 -4.98
N PHE A 260 -20.93 -5.22 -5.51
CA PHE A 260 -21.67 -4.94 -6.75
C PHE A 260 -22.47 -3.63 -6.67
N GLN A 261 -23.21 -3.42 -5.58
CA GLN A 261 -23.99 -2.20 -5.36
C GLN A 261 -23.10 -0.96 -5.18
N THR A 262 -21.90 -1.14 -4.61
CA THR A 262 -20.93 -0.05 -4.41
C THR A 262 -20.28 0.31 -5.74
N ILE A 263 -20.01 -0.69 -6.59
CA ILE A 263 -19.43 -0.53 -7.93
C ILE A 263 -20.29 0.39 -8.81
N GLU A 264 -21.60 0.20 -8.85
CA GLU A 264 -22.54 1.01 -9.63
C GLU A 264 -22.55 2.50 -9.23
N ASN A 265 -22.15 2.81 -8.01
CA ASN A 265 -22.11 4.19 -7.52
C ASN A 265 -20.90 4.99 -7.99
N HIS A 266 -19.88 4.33 -8.57
CA HIS A 266 -18.65 4.97 -9.02
C HIS A 266 -18.60 5.10 -10.53
N LYS A 267 -18.14 6.26 -11.03
CA LYS A 267 -18.02 6.53 -12.47
C LYS A 267 -16.78 5.90 -13.09
N PHE A 268 -15.72 5.79 -12.30
CA PHE A 268 -14.44 5.24 -12.73
C PHE A 268 -13.99 4.16 -11.76
N ILE A 269 -13.64 3.01 -12.32
CA ILE A 269 -13.19 1.86 -11.55
C ILE A 269 -11.81 1.44 -12.03
N PHE A 270 -10.87 1.44 -11.11
CA PHE A 270 -9.53 0.92 -11.31
C PHE A 270 -9.39 -0.39 -10.57
N ILE A 271 -9.01 -1.44 -11.29
CA ILE A 271 -8.66 -2.72 -10.68
C ILE A 271 -7.16 -2.91 -10.85
N ILE A 272 -6.47 -3.20 -9.77
CA ILE A 272 -5.03 -3.48 -9.75
C ILE A 272 -4.84 -4.93 -9.33
N THR A 273 -4.36 -5.76 -10.23
CA THR A 273 -4.19 -7.20 -10.03
C THR A 273 -2.90 -7.71 -10.66
N TYR A 274 -2.49 -8.92 -10.31
CA TYR A 274 -1.31 -9.54 -10.92
C TYR A 274 -1.55 -9.90 -12.39
N THR A 275 -2.65 -10.56 -12.70
CA THR A 275 -3.05 -10.97 -14.06
C THR A 275 -4.54 -11.29 -14.09
N ILE A 276 -5.09 -11.44 -15.29
CA ILE A 276 -6.48 -11.82 -15.52
C ILE A 276 -6.51 -13.21 -16.14
N LEU A 277 -7.08 -14.19 -15.44
CA LEU A 277 -7.26 -15.55 -15.95
C LEU A 277 -8.54 -15.65 -16.79
N PRO A 278 -8.64 -16.64 -17.71
CA PRO A 278 -9.83 -16.81 -18.56
C PRO A 278 -11.14 -17.00 -17.79
N MET A 279 -11.08 -17.62 -16.61
CA MET A 279 -12.23 -17.80 -15.72
C MET A 279 -12.83 -16.47 -15.26
N HIS A 280 -12.03 -15.42 -15.13
CA HIS A 280 -12.45 -14.10 -14.68
C HIS A 280 -13.13 -13.27 -15.76
N ALA A 281 -12.98 -13.66 -17.04
CA ALA A 281 -13.50 -12.86 -18.16
C ALA A 281 -15.03 -12.67 -18.12
N LYS A 282 -15.79 -13.70 -17.72
CA LYS A 282 -17.24 -13.60 -17.56
C LYS A 282 -17.65 -12.62 -16.47
N THR A 283 -16.90 -12.63 -15.38
CA THR A 283 -17.11 -11.77 -14.23
C THR A 283 -16.81 -10.31 -14.57
N ILE A 284 -15.70 -10.09 -15.27
CA ILE A 284 -15.29 -8.77 -15.75
C ILE A 284 -16.28 -8.22 -16.77
N SER A 285 -16.78 -9.05 -17.69
CA SER A 285 -17.77 -8.61 -18.69
C SER A 285 -19.10 -8.19 -18.04
N LYS A 286 -19.51 -8.80 -16.93
CA LYS A 286 -20.68 -8.35 -16.15
C LYS A 286 -20.41 -6.98 -15.53
N ILE A 287 -19.27 -6.78 -14.85
CA ILE A 287 -18.92 -5.49 -14.27
C ILE A 287 -18.88 -4.40 -15.36
N SER A 288 -18.33 -4.73 -16.54
CA SER A 288 -18.19 -3.76 -17.62
C SER A 288 -19.52 -3.37 -18.28
N ALA A 289 -20.58 -4.16 -18.11
CA ALA A 289 -21.91 -3.82 -18.60
C ALA A 289 -22.56 -2.73 -17.72
N ASP A 290 -22.24 -2.72 -16.44
CA ASP A 290 -22.84 -1.81 -15.46
C ASP A 290 -21.94 -0.57 -15.20
N CYS A 291 -20.69 -0.58 -15.71
CA CYS A 291 -19.73 0.48 -15.52
C CYS A 291 -19.24 1.07 -16.84
N GLU A 292 -19.37 2.39 -16.98
CA GLU A 292 -18.93 3.08 -18.21
C GLU A 292 -17.40 3.08 -18.37
N ASN A 293 -16.64 3.14 -17.27
CA ASN A 293 -15.20 3.34 -17.29
C ASN A 293 -14.47 2.37 -16.36
N LEU A 294 -14.19 1.18 -16.86
CA LEU A 294 -13.44 0.15 -16.16
C LEU A 294 -12.02 0.02 -16.73
N ILE A 295 -11.01 0.27 -15.89
CA ILE A 295 -9.60 0.13 -16.24
C ILE A 295 -8.96 -0.92 -15.35
N ILE A 296 -8.34 -1.92 -15.94
CA ILE A 296 -7.65 -2.99 -15.21
C ILE A 296 -6.15 -2.88 -15.46
N PHE A 297 -5.40 -2.66 -14.39
CA PHE A 297 -3.95 -2.66 -14.41
C PHE A 297 -3.42 -4.03 -14.02
N THR A 298 -2.56 -4.61 -14.86
CA THR A 298 -1.95 -5.92 -14.61
C THR A 298 -0.43 -5.81 -14.56
N LEU A 299 0.19 -6.52 -13.63
CA LEU A 299 1.66 -6.56 -13.52
C LEU A 299 2.27 -7.62 -14.43
N LEU A 300 1.53 -8.70 -14.65
CA LEU A 300 1.95 -9.81 -15.51
C LEU A 300 1.15 -9.79 -16.81
N ASP A 301 1.65 -10.53 -17.79
CA ASP A 301 0.96 -10.66 -19.08
C ASP A 301 -0.40 -11.35 -18.93
N VAL A 302 -1.39 -10.80 -19.60
CA VAL A 302 -2.71 -11.41 -19.69
C VAL A 302 -2.70 -12.45 -20.81
N PRO A 303 -3.13 -13.70 -20.56
CA PRO A 303 -3.18 -14.75 -21.58
C PRO A 303 -4.01 -14.33 -22.81
N ASN A 304 -3.58 -14.72 -24.00
CA ASN A 304 -4.26 -14.37 -25.26
C ASN A 304 -5.73 -14.83 -25.28
N LYS A 305 -6.03 -15.97 -24.65
CA LYS A 305 -7.40 -16.47 -24.51
C LYS A 305 -8.29 -15.47 -23.74
N THR A 306 -7.77 -14.89 -22.66
CA THR A 306 -8.48 -13.86 -21.88
C THR A 306 -8.65 -12.57 -22.68
N LYS A 307 -7.60 -12.12 -23.38
CA LYS A 307 -7.67 -10.93 -24.24
C LYS A 307 -8.77 -11.05 -25.29
N ASN A 308 -8.89 -12.23 -25.92
CA ASN A 308 -9.93 -12.48 -26.91
C ASN A 308 -11.34 -12.46 -26.29
N LEU A 309 -11.50 -12.99 -25.08
CA LEU A 309 -12.80 -12.97 -24.38
C LEU A 309 -13.23 -11.55 -23.97
N LEU A 310 -12.28 -10.67 -23.69
CA LEU A 310 -12.55 -9.28 -23.28
C LEU A 310 -12.64 -8.30 -24.44
N ARG A 311 -12.37 -8.74 -25.70
CA ARG A 311 -12.27 -7.85 -26.86
C ARG A 311 -13.56 -7.07 -27.16
N ASN A 312 -14.71 -7.64 -26.82
CA ASN A 312 -16.02 -7.02 -27.06
C ASN A 312 -16.58 -6.31 -25.82
N THR A 313 -15.76 -6.03 -24.82
CA THR A 313 -16.15 -5.32 -23.59
C THR A 313 -15.54 -3.92 -23.57
N ASN A 314 -16.17 -2.99 -22.84
CA ASN A 314 -15.65 -1.63 -22.63
C ASN A 314 -14.48 -1.56 -21.64
N VAL A 315 -13.77 -2.68 -21.43
CA VAL A 315 -12.69 -2.78 -20.45
C VAL A 315 -11.37 -2.38 -21.06
N LYS A 316 -10.68 -1.44 -20.44
CA LYS A 316 -9.30 -1.10 -20.80
C LYS A 316 -8.32 -1.89 -19.93
N VAL A 317 -7.56 -2.78 -20.52
CA VAL A 317 -6.50 -3.53 -19.81
C VAL A 317 -5.15 -2.90 -20.13
N VAL A 318 -4.42 -2.54 -19.09
CA VAL A 318 -3.10 -1.87 -19.18
C VAL A 318 -2.08 -2.72 -18.45
N LYS A 319 -1.04 -3.19 -19.14
CA LYS A 319 0.11 -3.83 -18.49
C LYS A 319 1.03 -2.77 -17.93
N VAL A 320 1.39 -2.94 -16.67
CA VAL A 320 2.31 -2.08 -15.95
C VAL A 320 3.70 -2.71 -15.96
N THR A 321 4.67 -2.04 -16.54
CA THR A 321 6.10 -2.39 -16.44
C THR A 321 6.71 -1.61 -15.29
N LEU A 322 7.22 -2.33 -14.28
CA LEU A 322 7.78 -1.77 -13.06
C LEU A 322 9.31 -1.68 -13.13
#